data_74ca8d9089aa37813a5f171bf9375ebe
#
_entry.id   74ca8d9089aa37813a5f171bf9375ebe
#
_cell.length_a   1.000
_cell.length_b   1.000
_cell.length_c   1.000
_cell.angle_alpha   90.00
_cell.angle_beta   90.00
_cell.angle_gamma   90.00
#
_symmetry.space_group_name_H-M   'P 1'
#
loop_
_entity.id
_entity.type
_entity.pdbx_description
1 polymer ?
#
loop_
_entity_poly.entity_id
_entity_poly.type
_entity_poly.pdbx_seq_one_letter_code
_entity_poly.pdbx_strand_id
1 'polypeptide(L)'
;SSPTIFARISRSAATSSPTITEINTLVTSLRSTSGLTGKITATLDDTVSDAQAKTLTTEKTKNDAITVKLSEAVIADAANLGVAADNTTVAIDAGLATGISGSASDIASALTAAETSIDWGSAVDATFTVGVTGTNQVDDLNTIMANTTGVITATVSTQAMPGATGLAKLSLGTVPAENAKLTITVADGSVDAAELTTLAGKTSEEVTATAATTFTGSGSDINVLLTAATNDDVEITATADFSLSDSTVAVSDLATLDAAN
;
A
#
# COMPACT_ATOMS: atom_id res chain seq x y z
N SER A 1 -25.83 -32.97 -17.19
CA SER A 1 -24.60 -32.83 -16.35
C SER A 1 -23.43 -32.72 -17.31
N SER A 2 -22.75 -31.57 -17.31
CA SER A 2 -21.49 -31.39 -18.04
C SER A 2 -20.43 -32.31 -17.44
N PRO A 3 -19.68 -33.02 -18.29
CA PRO A 3 -18.62 -33.92 -17.80
C PRO A 3 -17.52 -33.06 -17.12
N THR A 4 -17.29 -33.35 -15.86
CA THR A 4 -16.12 -32.79 -15.15
C THR A 4 -14.91 -33.58 -15.62
N ILE A 5 -14.07 -32.98 -16.46
CA ILE A 5 -12.82 -33.59 -16.89
C ILE A 5 -11.74 -33.23 -15.89
N PHE A 6 -11.27 -34.21 -15.14
CA PHE A 6 -10.05 -34.10 -14.37
C PHE A 6 -8.86 -34.29 -15.29
N ALA A 7 -8.34 -33.21 -15.86
CA ALA A 7 -7.06 -33.26 -16.54
C ALA A 7 -5.94 -33.23 -15.47
N ARG A 8 -5.54 -34.42 -15.01
CA ARG A 8 -4.32 -34.57 -14.23
C ARG A 8 -3.17 -34.63 -15.23
N ILE A 9 -2.34 -33.57 -15.27
CA ILE A 9 -1.09 -33.64 -16.03
C ILE A 9 -0.14 -34.52 -15.22
N SER A 10 -0.25 -35.83 -15.41
CA SER A 10 0.73 -36.79 -14.90
C SER A 10 1.75 -37.00 -15.99
N ARG A 11 2.93 -36.40 -15.87
CA ARG A 11 4.08 -36.82 -16.64
C ARG A 11 4.58 -38.15 -16.11
N SER A 12 4.56 -39.19 -16.97
CA SER A 12 5.30 -40.41 -16.74
C SER A 12 6.80 -40.06 -16.75
N ALA A 13 7.44 -40.18 -15.61
CA ALA A 13 8.88 -40.28 -15.43
C ALA A 13 9.77 -39.10 -15.87
N ALA A 14 9.29 -37.83 -15.86
CA ALA A 14 10.17 -36.69 -16.00
C ALA A 14 10.12 -35.83 -14.73
N THR A 15 11.26 -35.46 -14.20
CA THR A 15 11.51 -34.81 -12.89
C THR A 15 11.18 -33.30 -12.85
N SER A 16 10.28 -32.80 -13.69
CA SER A 16 9.88 -31.38 -13.68
C SER A 16 8.36 -31.25 -13.73
N SER A 17 7.84 -30.44 -12.85
CA SER A 17 6.46 -29.99 -12.75
C SER A 17 5.98 -29.21 -13.96
N PRO A 18 4.65 -29.12 -14.21
CA PRO A 18 4.13 -28.33 -15.31
C PRO A 18 4.43 -26.84 -15.10
N THR A 19 4.95 -26.20 -16.11
CA THR A 19 5.14 -24.75 -16.17
C THR A 19 3.81 -24.05 -16.47
N ILE A 20 3.72 -22.74 -16.17
CA ILE A 20 2.56 -21.92 -16.57
C ILE A 20 2.31 -21.99 -18.07
N THR A 21 3.37 -21.98 -18.89
CA THR A 21 3.27 -22.09 -20.34
C THR A 21 2.62 -23.40 -20.78
N GLU A 22 2.95 -24.52 -20.14
CA GLU A 22 2.36 -25.82 -20.43
C GLU A 22 0.88 -25.89 -20.03
N ILE A 23 0.53 -25.29 -18.84
CA ILE A 23 -0.86 -25.16 -18.42
C ILE A 23 -1.65 -24.31 -19.41
N ASN A 24 -1.14 -23.13 -19.79
CA ASN A 24 -1.79 -22.26 -20.77
C ASN A 24 -2.01 -22.95 -22.12
N THR A 25 -1.01 -23.69 -22.59
CA THR A 25 -1.12 -24.45 -23.83
C THR A 25 -2.21 -25.53 -23.75
N LEU A 26 -2.27 -26.25 -22.62
CA LEU A 26 -3.30 -27.25 -22.38
C LEU A 26 -4.69 -26.63 -22.33
N VAL A 27 -4.85 -25.53 -21.56
CA VAL A 27 -6.10 -24.79 -21.43
C VAL A 27 -6.60 -24.34 -22.80
N THR A 28 -5.74 -23.73 -23.60
CA THR A 28 -6.05 -23.26 -24.94
C THR A 28 -6.48 -24.44 -25.85
N SER A 29 -5.75 -25.54 -25.81
CA SER A 29 -6.06 -26.72 -26.58
C SER A 29 -7.41 -27.34 -26.20
N LEU A 30 -7.68 -27.53 -24.92
CA LEU A 30 -8.92 -28.11 -24.43
C LEU A 30 -10.14 -27.23 -24.76
N ARG A 31 -10.01 -25.91 -24.67
CA ARG A 31 -11.11 -24.98 -24.91
C ARG A 31 -11.36 -24.70 -26.37
N SER A 32 -10.30 -24.60 -27.19
CA SER A 32 -10.44 -24.37 -28.65
C SER A 32 -10.84 -25.60 -29.44
N THR A 33 -10.27 -26.76 -29.12
CA THR A 33 -10.46 -28.00 -29.91
C THR A 33 -11.71 -28.74 -29.50
N SER A 34 -12.12 -28.72 -28.23
CA SER A 34 -13.21 -29.55 -27.71
C SER A 34 -14.43 -28.73 -27.26
N GLY A 35 -14.37 -27.39 -27.27
CA GLY A 35 -15.44 -26.55 -26.75
C GLY A 35 -15.72 -26.81 -25.27
N LEU A 36 -14.73 -27.30 -24.51
CA LEU A 36 -14.89 -27.68 -23.11
C LEU A 36 -15.09 -26.42 -22.27
N THR A 37 -16.21 -26.38 -21.52
CA THR A 37 -16.58 -25.31 -20.59
C THR A 37 -16.35 -25.70 -19.13
N GLY A 38 -15.83 -26.91 -18.89
CA GLY A 38 -15.65 -27.46 -17.54
C GLY A 38 -14.45 -26.85 -16.80
N LYS A 39 -14.47 -27.04 -15.49
CA LYS A 39 -13.39 -26.64 -14.58
C LYS A 39 -12.08 -27.34 -14.93
N ILE A 40 -10.98 -26.58 -14.95
CA ILE A 40 -9.62 -27.11 -15.04
C ILE A 40 -8.98 -27.03 -13.65
N THR A 41 -8.32 -28.09 -13.21
CA THR A 41 -7.59 -28.14 -11.96
C THR A 41 -6.15 -28.56 -12.22
N ALA A 42 -5.18 -27.78 -11.74
CA ALA A 42 -3.76 -28.11 -11.82
C ALA A 42 -3.00 -27.52 -10.63
N THR A 43 -1.84 -28.11 -10.33
CA THR A 43 -0.90 -27.59 -9.34
C THR A 43 0.43 -27.34 -10.03
N LEU A 44 0.98 -26.14 -9.87
CA LEU A 44 2.37 -25.86 -10.19
C LEU A 44 3.19 -26.35 -8.98
N ASP A 45 4.06 -27.35 -9.20
CA ASP A 45 4.90 -27.86 -8.12
C ASP A 45 6.12 -26.95 -7.87
N ASP A 46 6.58 -26.23 -8.90
CA ASP A 46 7.63 -25.25 -8.79
C ASP A 46 7.06 -23.87 -8.41
N THR A 47 7.82 -23.14 -7.61
CA THR A 47 7.51 -21.73 -7.34
C THR A 47 7.77 -20.88 -8.58
N VAL A 48 6.98 -19.84 -8.75
CA VAL A 48 7.05 -18.91 -9.89
C VAL A 48 7.14 -17.45 -9.43
N SER A 49 7.64 -16.57 -10.30
CA SER A 49 7.61 -15.14 -10.01
C SER A 49 6.21 -14.56 -10.22
N ASP A 50 5.96 -13.37 -9.62
CA ASP A 50 4.73 -12.58 -9.86
C ASP A 50 4.54 -12.30 -11.36
N ALA A 51 5.64 -11.93 -12.06
CA ALA A 51 5.67 -11.69 -13.49
C ALA A 51 5.32 -12.95 -14.32
N GLN A 52 5.65 -14.14 -13.83
CA GLN A 52 5.24 -15.40 -14.46
C GLN A 52 3.79 -15.72 -14.10
N ALA A 53 3.38 -15.56 -12.85
CA ALA A 53 2.04 -15.86 -12.37
C ALA A 53 0.96 -15.10 -13.16
N LYS A 54 1.19 -13.81 -13.47
CA LYS A 54 0.25 -13.03 -14.30
C LYS A 54 0.03 -13.56 -15.71
N THR A 55 0.92 -14.40 -16.23
CA THR A 55 0.77 -14.98 -17.56
C THR A 55 -0.21 -16.15 -17.62
N LEU A 56 -0.76 -16.57 -16.48
CA LEU A 56 -1.79 -17.62 -16.42
C LEU A 56 -3.02 -17.17 -17.23
N THR A 57 -3.49 -18.04 -18.13
CA THR A 57 -4.65 -17.79 -19.02
C THR A 57 -5.88 -18.62 -18.68
N THR A 58 -5.91 -19.23 -17.51
CA THR A 58 -7.09 -19.90 -16.98
C THR A 58 -8.18 -18.87 -16.60
N GLU A 59 -9.38 -19.32 -16.30
CA GLU A 59 -10.50 -18.42 -16.11
C GLU A 59 -11.23 -18.72 -14.77
N LYS A 60 -11.13 -17.78 -13.83
CA LYS A 60 -11.89 -17.84 -12.56
C LYS A 60 -13.40 -17.99 -12.79
N THR A 61 -13.92 -17.33 -13.83
CA THR A 61 -15.35 -17.41 -14.19
C THR A 61 -15.79 -18.81 -14.64
N LYS A 62 -14.85 -19.67 -15.03
CA LYS A 62 -15.09 -21.08 -15.34
C LYS A 62 -14.74 -22.02 -14.19
N ASN A 63 -14.53 -21.46 -13.01
CA ASN A 63 -14.12 -22.16 -11.78
C ASN A 63 -12.79 -22.92 -11.94
N ASP A 64 -11.87 -22.43 -12.76
CA ASP A 64 -10.54 -23.00 -12.88
C ASP A 64 -9.81 -22.88 -11.53
N ALA A 65 -9.16 -23.94 -11.13
CA ALA A 65 -8.47 -24.06 -9.84
C ALA A 65 -7.01 -24.43 -10.07
N ILE A 66 -6.18 -23.40 -10.23
CA ILE A 66 -4.75 -23.56 -10.42
C ILE A 66 -4.05 -23.15 -9.12
N THR A 67 -3.33 -24.07 -8.52
CA THR A 67 -2.50 -23.77 -7.36
C THR A 67 -1.19 -23.15 -7.81
N VAL A 68 -0.93 -21.93 -7.40
CA VAL A 68 0.27 -21.14 -7.72
C VAL A 68 0.97 -20.78 -6.43
N LYS A 69 2.27 -21.00 -6.35
CA LYS A 69 3.13 -20.61 -5.25
C LYS A 69 4.21 -19.66 -5.77
N LEU A 70 4.37 -18.51 -5.09
CA LEU A 70 5.38 -17.52 -5.47
C LEU A 70 6.75 -17.86 -4.86
N SER A 71 7.81 -17.54 -5.60
CA SER A 71 9.20 -17.78 -5.19
C SER A 71 9.85 -16.57 -4.49
N GLU A 72 9.21 -15.41 -4.58
CA GLU A 72 9.83 -14.12 -4.27
C GLU A 72 9.63 -13.73 -2.81
N ALA A 73 10.71 -13.23 -2.20
CA ALA A 73 10.64 -12.57 -0.89
C ALA A 73 10.05 -11.15 -1.00
N VAL A 74 10.19 -10.50 -2.17
CA VAL A 74 9.60 -9.20 -2.44
C VAL A 74 8.85 -9.27 -3.76
N ILE A 75 7.54 -9.04 -3.72
CA ILE A 75 6.70 -8.94 -4.90
C ILE A 75 7.03 -7.63 -5.62
N ALA A 76 7.52 -7.75 -6.84
CA ALA A 76 8.01 -6.61 -7.60
C ALA A 76 6.89 -5.70 -8.13
N ASP A 77 5.69 -6.28 -8.40
CA ASP A 77 4.54 -5.53 -8.90
C ASP A 77 3.22 -6.13 -8.38
N ALA A 78 2.57 -5.42 -7.48
CA ALA A 78 1.29 -5.81 -6.88
C ALA A 78 0.18 -6.07 -7.91
N ALA A 79 0.17 -5.33 -9.03
CA ALA A 79 -0.81 -5.52 -10.10
C ALA A 79 -0.74 -6.93 -10.71
N ASN A 80 0.46 -7.53 -10.75
CA ASN A 80 0.64 -8.88 -11.27
C ASN A 80 -0.13 -9.93 -10.46
N LEU A 81 -0.21 -9.73 -9.13
CA LEU A 81 -0.96 -10.62 -8.25
C LEU A 81 -2.45 -10.55 -8.51
N GLY A 82 -3.00 -9.34 -8.72
CA GLY A 82 -4.39 -9.15 -9.08
C GLY A 82 -4.74 -9.92 -10.35
N VAL A 83 -3.93 -9.76 -11.41
CA VAL A 83 -4.11 -10.49 -12.68
C VAL A 83 -4.04 -12.00 -12.47
N ALA A 84 -3.07 -12.49 -11.69
CA ALA A 84 -2.96 -13.92 -11.41
C ALA A 84 -4.17 -14.46 -10.63
N ALA A 85 -4.63 -13.74 -9.62
CA ALA A 85 -5.77 -14.09 -8.77
C ALA A 85 -7.11 -14.09 -9.54
N ASP A 86 -7.23 -13.30 -10.59
CA ASP A 86 -8.40 -13.29 -11.48
C ASP A 86 -8.47 -14.50 -12.41
N ASN A 87 -7.39 -15.25 -12.52
CA ASN A 87 -7.30 -16.40 -13.40
C ASN A 87 -7.44 -17.76 -12.68
N THR A 88 -7.63 -17.76 -11.37
CA THR A 88 -7.82 -18.99 -10.58
C THR A 88 -8.80 -18.79 -9.44
N THR A 89 -9.46 -19.86 -9.00
CA THR A 89 -10.31 -19.88 -7.79
C THR A 89 -9.56 -20.34 -6.55
N VAL A 90 -8.29 -20.67 -6.65
CA VAL A 90 -7.42 -21.03 -5.53
C VAL A 90 -6.60 -19.80 -5.15
N ALA A 91 -6.47 -19.52 -3.88
CA ALA A 91 -5.61 -18.42 -3.42
C ALA A 91 -4.16 -18.63 -3.90
N ILE A 92 -3.53 -17.55 -4.37
CA ILE A 92 -2.11 -17.51 -4.73
C ILE A 92 -1.32 -17.61 -3.42
N ASP A 93 -0.46 -18.60 -3.28
CA ASP A 93 0.44 -18.73 -2.12
C ASP A 93 1.60 -17.74 -2.26
N ALA A 94 1.52 -16.65 -1.51
CA ALA A 94 2.54 -15.63 -1.35
C ALA A 94 3.23 -15.71 0.04
N GLY A 95 3.16 -16.86 0.71
CA GLY A 95 3.64 -17.05 2.08
C GLY A 95 5.16 -16.87 2.26
N LEU A 96 5.95 -16.79 1.19
CA LEU A 96 7.37 -16.44 1.22
C LEU A 96 7.62 -14.93 1.11
N ALA A 97 6.61 -14.15 0.71
CA ALA A 97 6.77 -12.73 0.53
C ALA A 97 6.82 -12.00 1.88
N THR A 98 7.80 -11.14 2.04
CA THR A 98 7.97 -10.23 3.16
C THR A 98 7.84 -8.77 2.74
N GLY A 99 7.70 -8.50 1.44
CA GLY A 99 7.57 -7.17 0.89
C GLY A 99 6.74 -7.17 -0.40
N ILE A 100 6.15 -6.02 -0.71
CA ILE A 100 5.36 -5.79 -1.91
C ILE A 100 5.62 -4.37 -2.43
N SER A 101 5.70 -4.23 -3.75
CA SER A 101 5.88 -2.95 -4.44
C SER A 101 4.79 -2.74 -5.48
N GLY A 102 4.50 -1.47 -5.80
CA GLY A 102 3.50 -1.13 -6.81
C GLY A 102 2.83 0.21 -6.54
N SER A 103 1.72 0.49 -7.22
CA SER A 103 0.88 1.63 -6.88
C SER A 103 0.14 1.42 -5.57
N ALA A 104 -0.24 2.51 -4.88
CA ALA A 104 -1.03 2.41 -3.64
C ALA A 104 -2.31 1.59 -3.84
N SER A 105 -3.01 1.80 -4.94
CA SER A 105 -4.25 1.08 -5.29
C SER A 105 -4.02 -0.42 -5.50
N ASP A 106 -2.95 -0.81 -6.21
CA ASP A 106 -2.66 -2.22 -6.47
C ASP A 106 -2.24 -2.94 -5.19
N ILE A 107 -1.41 -2.30 -4.36
CA ILE A 107 -1.01 -2.84 -3.04
C ILE A 107 -2.23 -2.98 -2.13
N ALA A 108 -3.07 -1.94 -2.02
CA ALA A 108 -4.30 -2.00 -1.22
C ALA A 108 -5.21 -3.15 -1.67
N SER A 109 -5.38 -3.31 -2.99
CA SER A 109 -6.16 -4.40 -3.57
C SER A 109 -5.57 -5.77 -3.26
N ALA A 110 -4.24 -5.94 -3.38
CA ALA A 110 -3.57 -7.20 -3.08
C ALA A 110 -3.67 -7.57 -1.60
N LEU A 111 -3.52 -6.61 -0.69
CA LEU A 111 -3.63 -6.84 0.75
C LEU A 111 -5.07 -7.12 1.20
N THR A 112 -6.08 -6.46 0.59
CA THR A 112 -7.50 -6.74 0.90
C THR A 112 -8.00 -8.04 0.29
N ALA A 113 -7.34 -8.55 -0.76
CA ALA A 113 -7.60 -9.87 -1.32
C ALA A 113 -7.04 -11.02 -0.46
N ALA A 114 -6.39 -10.69 0.67
CA ALA A 114 -5.86 -11.68 1.61
C ALA A 114 -6.93 -12.69 2.02
N GLU A 115 -6.50 -13.95 2.23
CA GLU A 115 -7.31 -15.11 2.62
C GLU A 115 -8.32 -15.60 1.56
N THR A 116 -8.79 -14.73 0.65
CA THR A 116 -9.76 -15.12 -0.38
C THR A 116 -9.13 -15.43 -1.73
N SER A 117 -8.10 -14.68 -2.11
CA SER A 117 -7.44 -14.80 -3.42
C SER A 117 -5.91 -14.78 -3.34
N ILE A 118 -5.33 -14.30 -2.22
CA ILE A 118 -3.89 -14.27 -1.97
C ILE A 118 -3.65 -14.70 -0.51
N ASP A 119 -2.78 -15.68 -0.31
CA ASP A 119 -2.34 -16.16 1.01
C ASP A 119 -0.94 -15.60 1.30
N TRP A 120 -0.85 -14.65 2.22
CA TRP A 120 0.40 -13.98 2.58
C TRP A 120 1.21 -14.69 3.67
N GLY A 121 0.62 -15.55 4.45
CA GLY A 121 1.28 -16.28 5.54
C GLY A 121 1.82 -15.44 6.70
N SER A 122 2.26 -14.20 6.49
CA SER A 122 2.83 -13.30 7.51
C SER A 122 2.63 -11.83 7.15
N ALA A 123 2.98 -10.92 8.08
CA ALA A 123 2.98 -9.47 7.79
C ALA A 123 3.97 -9.15 6.67
N VAL A 124 3.56 -8.28 5.75
CA VAL A 124 4.31 -7.90 4.56
C VAL A 124 4.71 -6.43 4.66
N ASP A 125 5.97 -6.14 4.41
CA ASP A 125 6.44 -4.77 4.24
C ASP A 125 5.91 -4.21 2.93
N ALA A 126 5.14 -3.13 2.98
CA ALA A 126 4.60 -2.49 1.79
C ALA A 126 5.49 -1.32 1.36
N THR A 127 5.97 -1.37 0.12
CA THR A 127 6.78 -0.30 -0.47
C THR A 127 6.15 0.13 -1.79
N PHE A 128 5.94 1.43 -1.98
CA PHE A 128 5.53 1.99 -3.25
C PHE A 128 6.22 3.34 -3.51
N THR A 129 6.53 3.57 -4.78
CA THR A 129 7.33 4.72 -5.22
C THR A 129 6.48 5.86 -5.79
N VAL A 130 5.19 5.65 -5.93
CA VAL A 130 4.26 6.65 -6.48
C VAL A 130 3.85 7.61 -5.37
N GLY A 131 3.95 8.91 -5.62
CA GLY A 131 3.50 9.94 -4.67
C GLY A 131 2.00 9.83 -4.42
N VAL A 132 1.60 9.90 -3.16
CA VAL A 132 0.21 10.05 -2.75
C VAL A 132 -0.16 11.52 -2.89
N THR A 133 -0.89 11.87 -3.95
CA THR A 133 -1.20 13.27 -4.31
C THR A 133 -2.69 13.59 -4.34
N GLY A 134 -3.55 12.62 -4.08
CA GLY A 134 -5.01 12.76 -4.11
C GLY A 134 -5.71 12.03 -2.98
N THR A 135 -6.96 12.41 -2.71
CA THR A 135 -7.78 11.83 -1.64
C THR A 135 -7.97 10.32 -1.75
N ASN A 136 -8.16 9.81 -2.97
CA ASN A 136 -8.30 8.36 -3.20
C ASN A 136 -7.03 7.60 -2.84
N GLN A 137 -5.85 8.18 -3.10
CA GLN A 137 -4.57 7.57 -2.74
C GLN A 137 -4.33 7.56 -1.22
N VAL A 138 -4.90 8.53 -0.46
CA VAL A 138 -4.90 8.49 1.00
C VAL A 138 -5.80 7.36 1.51
N ASP A 139 -6.94 7.12 0.88
CA ASP A 139 -7.84 6.01 1.22
C ASP A 139 -7.17 4.66 0.94
N ASP A 140 -6.42 4.54 -0.18
CA ASP A 140 -5.62 3.35 -0.50
C ASP A 140 -4.51 3.16 0.55
N LEU A 141 -3.80 4.22 0.93
CA LEU A 141 -2.77 4.18 1.97
C LEU A 141 -3.36 3.76 3.33
N ASN A 142 -4.51 4.30 3.72
CA ASN A 142 -5.22 3.88 4.93
C ASN A 142 -5.60 2.39 4.87
N THR A 143 -6.02 1.91 3.70
CA THR A 143 -6.33 0.50 3.47
C THR A 143 -5.09 -0.37 3.65
N ILE A 144 -3.94 0.04 3.10
CA ILE A 144 -2.67 -0.65 3.29
C ILE A 144 -2.33 -0.72 4.78
N MET A 145 -2.38 0.42 5.48
CA MET A 145 -2.06 0.51 6.91
C MET A 145 -3.00 -0.29 7.80
N ALA A 146 -4.24 -0.54 7.36
CA ALA A 146 -5.18 -1.39 8.08
C ALA A 146 -4.93 -2.90 7.90
N ASN A 147 -4.19 -3.30 6.87
CA ASN A 147 -4.03 -4.70 6.47
C ASN A 147 -2.60 -5.24 6.61
N THR A 148 -1.68 -4.48 7.18
CA THR A 148 -0.32 -4.95 7.48
C THR A 148 0.19 -4.34 8.79
N THR A 149 1.14 -5.01 9.43
CA THR A 149 1.96 -4.46 10.52
C THR A 149 3.41 -4.24 10.08
N GLY A 150 3.71 -4.52 8.80
CA GLY A 150 5.03 -4.36 8.20
C GLY A 150 5.41 -2.89 8.01
N VAL A 151 6.62 -2.67 7.53
CA VAL A 151 7.15 -1.34 7.23
C VAL A 151 6.51 -0.81 5.95
N ILE A 152 5.93 0.39 6.02
CA ILE A 152 5.39 1.10 4.85
C ILE A 152 6.32 2.25 4.50
N THR A 153 6.82 2.25 3.28
CA THR A 153 7.64 3.35 2.74
C THR A 153 6.88 4.02 1.60
N ALA A 154 6.60 5.31 1.74
CA ALA A 154 5.88 6.07 0.71
C ALA A 154 6.29 7.54 0.70
N THR A 155 6.15 8.18 -0.46
CA THR A 155 6.23 9.64 -0.59
C THR A 155 4.81 10.19 -0.71
N VAL A 156 4.47 11.15 0.15
CA VAL A 156 3.13 11.74 0.26
C VAL A 156 3.23 13.25 0.06
N SER A 157 2.41 13.80 -0.82
CA SER A 157 2.35 15.24 -1.09
C SER A 157 0.93 15.77 -0.93
N THR A 158 0.80 16.97 -0.31
CA THR A 158 -0.49 17.66 -0.15
C THR A 158 -0.93 18.43 -1.39
N GLN A 159 -0.16 18.43 -2.47
CA GLN A 159 -0.36 19.29 -3.65
C GLN A 159 -1.75 19.18 -4.31
N ALA A 160 -2.46 18.06 -4.12
CA ALA A 160 -3.82 17.86 -4.62
C ALA A 160 -4.90 17.97 -3.53
N MET A 161 -4.50 18.23 -2.29
CA MET A 161 -5.40 18.33 -1.14
C MET A 161 -5.19 19.68 -0.47
N PRO A 162 -6.16 20.60 -0.53
CA PRO A 162 -6.04 21.89 0.11
C PRO A 162 -5.95 21.71 1.64
N GLY A 163 -4.84 22.15 2.20
CA GLY A 163 -4.57 22.14 3.62
C GLY A 163 -4.10 20.79 4.19
N ALA A 164 -3.45 20.84 5.34
CA ALA A 164 -3.09 19.66 6.15
C ALA A 164 -4.32 18.77 6.48
N THR A 165 -5.53 19.34 6.45
CA THR A 165 -6.83 18.65 6.59
C THR A 165 -7.01 17.44 5.68
N GLY A 166 -6.45 17.44 4.48
CA GLY A 166 -6.49 16.28 3.60
C GLY A 166 -5.71 15.09 4.15
N LEU A 167 -4.54 15.36 4.74
CA LEU A 167 -3.69 14.35 5.37
C LEU A 167 -4.05 14.06 6.83
N ALA A 168 -4.86 14.92 7.49
CA ALA A 168 -5.47 14.61 8.78
C ALA A 168 -6.34 13.34 8.74
N LYS A 169 -6.81 12.95 7.53
CA LYS A 169 -7.51 11.68 7.28
C LYS A 169 -6.58 10.45 7.28
N LEU A 170 -5.27 10.65 7.25
CA LEU A 170 -4.33 9.53 7.31
C LEU A 170 -4.51 8.78 8.63
N SER A 171 -4.68 7.47 8.54
CA SER A 171 -4.85 6.57 9.70
C SER A 171 -3.76 5.51 9.68
N LEU A 172 -3.05 5.34 10.78
CA LEU A 172 -2.04 4.27 10.89
C LEU A 172 -2.65 2.86 10.88
N GLY A 173 -3.95 2.71 11.09
CA GLY A 173 -4.58 1.40 11.14
C GLY A 173 -3.93 0.49 12.17
N THR A 174 -3.35 -0.63 11.72
CA THR A 174 -2.61 -1.59 12.55
C THR A 174 -1.09 -1.38 12.52
N VAL A 175 -0.59 -0.47 11.68
CA VAL A 175 0.84 -0.19 11.55
C VAL A 175 1.34 0.60 12.75
N PRO A 176 2.37 0.15 13.47
CA PRO A 176 3.05 0.97 14.47
C PRO A 176 3.67 2.21 13.85
N ALA A 177 3.70 3.34 14.57
CA ALA A 177 4.23 4.60 14.03
C ALA A 177 5.67 4.48 13.53
N GLU A 178 6.50 3.70 14.21
CA GLU A 178 7.90 3.42 13.84
C GLU A 178 8.05 2.67 12.51
N ASN A 179 7.00 2.01 12.05
CA ASN A 179 6.97 1.29 10.77
C ASN A 179 6.36 2.14 9.64
N ALA A 180 5.79 3.29 9.94
CA ALA A 180 5.23 4.20 8.95
C ALA A 180 6.30 5.19 8.47
N LYS A 181 7.14 4.79 7.51
CA LYS A 181 8.20 5.61 6.91
C LYS A 181 7.64 6.44 5.75
N LEU A 182 6.83 7.43 6.10
CA LEU A 182 6.18 8.30 5.13
C LEU A 182 6.93 9.62 5.01
N THR A 183 7.60 9.84 3.89
CA THR A 183 8.16 11.16 3.56
C THR A 183 7.01 12.07 3.13
N ILE A 184 6.59 12.97 4.00
CA ILE A 184 5.42 13.84 3.78
C ILE A 184 5.88 15.26 3.47
N THR A 185 5.38 15.83 2.37
CA THR A 185 5.60 17.23 2.00
C THR A 185 4.28 17.98 2.00
N VAL A 186 4.20 19.03 2.82
CA VAL A 186 3.06 19.96 2.87
C VAL A 186 3.33 21.12 1.93
N ALA A 187 2.49 21.26 0.89
CA ALA A 187 2.68 22.23 -0.19
C ALA A 187 1.86 23.52 -0.02
N ASP A 188 1.08 23.61 1.06
CA ASP A 188 0.16 24.72 1.29
C ASP A 188 0.85 25.93 1.92
N GLY A 189 0.45 27.13 1.51
CA GLY A 189 1.00 28.39 2.03
C GLY A 189 0.46 28.78 3.42
N SER A 190 -0.68 28.22 3.85
CA SER A 190 -1.26 28.43 5.18
C SER A 190 -1.69 27.08 5.77
N VAL A 191 -1.20 26.75 6.94
CA VAL A 191 -1.34 25.44 7.56
C VAL A 191 -1.80 25.58 9.02
N ASP A 192 -2.73 24.74 9.44
CA ASP A 192 -3.14 24.64 10.85
C ASP A 192 -2.08 23.85 11.65
N ALA A 193 -1.64 24.46 12.76
CA ALA A 193 -0.55 23.94 13.58
C ALA A 193 -0.92 22.61 14.27
N ALA A 194 -2.17 22.47 14.74
CA ALA A 194 -2.62 21.25 15.41
C ALA A 194 -2.77 20.10 14.42
N GLU A 195 -3.23 20.37 13.19
CA GLU A 195 -3.32 19.38 12.12
C GLU A 195 -1.93 18.91 11.68
N LEU A 196 -0.97 19.83 11.55
CA LEU A 196 0.40 19.51 11.16
C LEU A 196 1.11 18.64 12.21
N THR A 197 0.99 18.96 13.48
CA THR A 197 1.56 18.14 14.57
C THR A 197 0.88 16.77 14.69
N THR A 198 -0.43 16.70 14.43
CA THR A 198 -1.15 15.44 14.36
C THR A 198 -0.63 14.58 13.20
N LEU A 199 -0.34 15.21 12.07
CA LEU A 199 0.23 14.53 10.89
C LEU A 199 1.63 14.01 11.19
N ALA A 200 2.48 14.79 11.83
CA ALA A 200 3.83 14.37 12.22
C ALA A 200 3.81 13.11 13.11
N GLY A 201 2.84 13.00 14.01
CA GLY A 201 2.66 11.80 14.84
C GLY A 201 2.24 10.53 14.09
N LYS A 202 2.02 10.59 12.76
CA LYS A 202 1.62 9.46 11.92
C LYS A 202 2.75 8.89 11.05
N THR A 203 3.95 9.39 11.20
CA THR A 203 5.14 8.90 10.49
C THR A 203 6.35 8.88 11.41
N SER A 204 7.32 8.03 11.10
CA SER A 204 8.64 8.05 11.75
C SER A 204 9.64 8.97 11.05
N GLU A 205 9.22 9.58 9.93
CA GLU A 205 10.06 10.49 9.15
C GLU A 205 9.64 11.95 9.41
N GLU A 206 10.56 12.87 9.30
CA GLU A 206 10.28 14.29 9.41
C GLU A 206 9.29 14.78 8.35
N VAL A 207 8.30 15.58 8.75
CA VAL A 207 7.33 16.20 7.84
C VAL A 207 7.87 17.53 7.33
N THR A 208 8.05 17.66 6.02
CA THR A 208 8.53 18.90 5.40
C THR A 208 7.37 19.87 5.14
N ALA A 209 7.33 21.00 5.83
CA ALA A 209 6.34 22.08 5.68
C ALA A 209 7.00 23.43 5.30
N THR A 210 8.12 23.41 4.60
CA THR A 210 8.89 24.61 4.21
C THR A 210 8.19 25.50 3.17
N ALA A 211 7.15 25.00 2.49
CA ALA A 211 6.30 25.79 1.60
C ALA A 211 5.25 26.65 2.37
N ALA A 212 4.99 26.33 3.63
CA ALA A 212 4.06 27.08 4.46
C ALA A 212 4.66 28.45 4.83
N THR A 213 3.93 29.51 4.53
CA THR A 213 4.29 30.88 4.87
C THR A 213 3.56 31.39 6.11
N THR A 214 2.47 30.72 6.51
CA THR A 214 1.67 31.08 7.66
C THR A 214 1.20 29.83 8.40
N PHE A 215 1.44 29.78 9.71
CA PHE A 215 0.87 28.77 10.59
C PHE A 215 -0.25 29.37 11.42
N THR A 216 -1.42 28.73 11.43
CA THR A 216 -2.61 29.18 12.14
C THR A 216 -2.94 28.24 13.30
N GLY A 217 -3.49 28.77 14.40
CA GLY A 217 -3.90 27.95 15.54
C GLY A 217 -3.96 28.71 16.83
N SER A 218 -4.25 28.01 17.93
CA SER A 218 -4.11 28.60 19.26
C SER A 218 -2.63 28.82 19.64
N GLY A 219 -2.35 29.68 20.61
CA GLY A 219 -0.98 29.84 21.11
C GLY A 219 -0.38 28.51 21.59
N SER A 220 -1.20 27.65 22.19
CA SER A 220 -0.80 26.32 22.62
C SER A 220 -0.44 25.42 21.43
N ASP A 221 -1.23 25.42 20.36
CA ASP A 221 -0.98 24.58 19.17
C ASP A 221 0.32 24.99 18.46
N ILE A 222 0.56 26.31 18.36
CA ILE A 222 1.79 26.82 17.77
C ILE A 222 3.01 26.47 18.62
N ASN A 223 2.91 26.51 19.95
CA ASN A 223 4.00 26.08 20.84
C ASN A 223 4.31 24.58 20.68
N VAL A 224 3.28 23.73 20.48
CA VAL A 224 3.48 22.32 20.20
C VAL A 224 4.17 22.13 18.85
N LEU A 225 3.79 22.90 17.81
CA LEU A 225 4.45 22.89 16.52
C LEU A 225 5.93 23.30 16.60
N LEU A 226 6.25 24.36 17.33
CA LEU A 226 7.64 24.81 17.53
C LEU A 226 8.47 23.76 18.27
N THR A 227 7.85 23.05 19.22
CA THR A 227 8.49 21.91 19.89
C THR A 227 8.76 20.78 18.93
N ALA A 228 7.80 20.42 18.07
CA ALA A 228 7.97 19.40 17.04
C ALA A 228 9.08 19.78 16.03
N ALA A 229 9.17 21.06 15.64
CA ALA A 229 10.25 21.55 14.79
C ALA A 229 11.63 21.50 15.48
N THR A 230 11.68 21.70 16.80
CA THR A 230 12.94 21.56 17.57
C THR A 230 13.38 20.10 17.72
N ASN A 231 12.44 19.16 17.68
CA ASN A 231 12.68 17.72 17.78
C ASN A 231 12.94 17.03 16.42
N ASP A 232 13.02 17.77 15.34
CA ASP A 232 13.12 17.26 13.97
C ASP A 232 11.92 16.39 13.55
N ASP A 233 10.74 16.62 14.14
CA ASP A 233 9.49 15.96 13.72
C ASP A 233 8.84 16.69 12.53
N VAL A 234 9.06 18.01 12.43
CA VAL A 234 8.51 18.89 11.39
C VAL A 234 9.55 19.93 10.95
N GLU A 235 9.86 19.99 9.67
CA GLU A 235 10.67 21.05 9.08
C GLU A 235 9.78 22.23 8.68
N ILE A 236 9.99 23.42 9.28
CA ILE A 236 9.30 24.66 8.96
C ILE A 236 10.28 25.71 8.46
N THR A 237 9.78 26.72 7.72
CA THR A 237 10.64 27.86 7.33
C THR A 237 10.80 28.86 8.50
N ALA A 238 12.03 29.34 8.70
CA ALA A 238 12.33 30.33 9.74
C ALA A 238 11.65 31.71 9.51
N THR A 239 11.08 31.96 8.35
CA THR A 239 10.41 33.21 7.99
C THR A 239 8.89 33.11 7.95
N ALA A 240 8.31 32.04 8.53
CA ALA A 240 6.88 31.85 8.54
C ALA A 240 6.20 32.77 9.55
N ASP A 241 5.03 33.28 9.19
CA ASP A 241 4.16 34.04 10.07
C ASP A 241 3.33 33.11 10.96
N PHE A 242 3.09 33.51 12.22
CA PHE A 242 2.17 32.83 13.13
C PHE A 242 0.91 33.66 13.31
N SER A 243 -0.25 33.09 12.97
CA SER A 243 -1.56 33.72 13.10
C SER A 243 -2.35 33.04 14.22
N LEU A 244 -2.44 33.72 15.35
CA LEU A 244 -3.12 33.22 16.54
C LEU A 244 -4.64 33.35 16.40
N SER A 245 -5.36 32.25 16.67
CA SER A 245 -6.83 32.20 16.68
C SER A 245 -7.45 32.58 18.01
N ASP A 246 -6.65 32.66 19.08
CA ASP A 246 -7.10 32.97 20.44
C ASP A 246 -7.49 34.44 20.59
N SER A 247 -8.62 34.71 21.29
CA SER A 247 -8.99 36.03 21.70
C SER A 247 -8.14 36.57 22.90
N THR A 248 -7.55 35.65 23.64
CA THR A 248 -6.62 35.90 24.74
C THR A 248 -5.52 34.85 24.74
N VAL A 249 -4.28 35.25 24.68
CA VAL A 249 -3.11 34.36 24.65
C VAL A 249 -2.43 34.39 26.02
N ALA A 250 -2.03 33.23 26.54
CA ALA A 250 -1.27 33.16 27.79
C ALA A 250 0.12 33.82 27.63
N VAL A 251 0.58 34.48 28.65
CA VAL A 251 1.90 35.18 28.64
C VAL A 251 3.03 34.14 28.40
N SER A 252 2.88 32.93 28.92
CA SER A 252 3.82 31.84 28.68
C SER A 252 3.95 31.50 27.21
N ASP A 253 2.83 31.47 26.46
CA ASP A 253 2.81 31.15 25.04
C ASP A 253 3.47 32.24 24.21
N LEU A 254 3.19 33.51 24.53
CA LEU A 254 3.86 34.66 23.91
C LEU A 254 5.38 34.66 24.14
N ALA A 255 5.83 34.27 25.33
CA ALA A 255 7.26 34.21 25.64
C ALA A 255 7.97 33.13 24.83
N THR A 256 7.31 32.00 24.57
CA THR A 256 7.84 30.91 23.71
C THR A 256 7.90 31.34 22.24
N LEU A 257 6.85 32.02 21.75
CA LEU A 257 6.79 32.55 20.39
C LEU A 257 7.87 33.63 20.15
N ASP A 258 8.11 34.53 21.12
CA ASP A 258 9.14 35.55 21.02
C ASP A 258 10.55 34.96 20.99
N ALA A 259 10.76 33.84 21.69
CA ALA A 259 12.06 33.17 21.73
C ALA A 259 12.35 32.36 20.45
N ALA A 260 11.32 31.99 19.67
CA ALA A 260 11.43 31.22 18.44
C ALA A 260 11.60 32.10 17.19
N ASN A 261 11.43 33.41 17.29
CA ASN A 261 11.50 34.39 16.21
C ASN A 261 12.80 35.18 16.33
#